data_22703d3b822f396c324e9921d5aabb2c
#
_entry.id   22703d3b822f396c324e9921d5aabb2c
#
_cell.length_a   1.000
_cell.length_b   1.000
_cell.length_c   1.000
_cell.angle_alpha   90.00
_cell.angle_beta   90.00
_cell.angle_gamma   90.00
#
_symmetry.space_group_name_H-M   'P 1'
#
loop_
_entity.id
_entity.type
_entity.pdbx_description
1 polymer ?
#
loop_
_entity_poly.entity_id
_entity_poly.type
_entity_poly.pdbx_seq_one_letter_code
_entity_poly.pdbx_strand_id
1 'polypeptide(L)'
;MPTPAQINTALLILRIASAIAFLYHGSAILFGAFGGPGPKGFSALMHMPTAVGYLVGLAQFAGGLAILSGVLIRLGSACIIVVMLGAILLVHLPHGFNVSKGGLEYALMQLLLALALLITGAGAYSLASRLPEPLRNW
;
A
#
# COMPACT_ATOMS: atom_id res chain seq x y z
N MET A 1 -20.21 21.59 -6.33
CA MET A 1 -19.46 20.35 -6.64
C MET A 1 -17.98 20.70 -6.73
N PRO A 2 -17.04 19.81 -6.33
CA PRO A 2 -15.61 20.09 -6.44
C PRO A 2 -15.19 20.18 -7.91
N THR A 3 -14.22 21.04 -8.18
CA THR A 3 -13.63 21.16 -9.53
C THR A 3 -12.74 19.95 -9.85
N PRO A 4 -12.50 19.63 -11.13
CA PRO A 4 -11.56 18.58 -11.50
C PRO A 4 -10.16 18.75 -10.89
N ALA A 5 -9.67 20.00 -10.78
CA ALA A 5 -8.39 20.30 -10.16
C ALA A 5 -8.38 19.94 -8.66
N GLN A 6 -9.45 20.26 -7.94
CA GLN A 6 -9.59 19.90 -6.51
C GLN A 6 -9.61 18.39 -6.32
N ILE A 7 -10.32 17.64 -7.18
CA ILE A 7 -10.36 16.17 -7.12
C ILE A 7 -8.95 15.59 -7.37
N ASN A 8 -8.25 16.06 -8.42
CA ASN A 8 -6.90 15.59 -8.73
C ASN A 8 -5.89 15.91 -7.62
N THR A 9 -6.01 17.07 -6.98
CA THR A 9 -5.17 17.42 -5.82
C THR A 9 -5.46 16.52 -4.64
N ALA A 10 -6.72 16.24 -4.33
CA ALA A 10 -7.09 15.32 -3.25
C ALA A 10 -6.54 13.91 -3.49
N LEU A 11 -6.68 13.39 -4.72
CA LEU A 11 -6.12 12.09 -5.09
C LEU A 11 -4.58 12.06 -4.95
N LEU A 12 -3.88 13.12 -5.35
CA LEU A 12 -2.43 13.21 -5.18
C LEU A 12 -2.05 13.17 -3.69
N ILE A 13 -2.76 13.90 -2.83
CA ILE A 13 -2.51 13.91 -1.38
C ILE A 13 -2.72 12.50 -0.79
N LEU A 14 -3.82 11.83 -1.13
CA LEU A 14 -4.11 10.47 -0.67
C LEU A 14 -3.04 9.47 -1.13
N ARG A 15 -2.57 9.60 -2.38
CA ARG A 15 -1.49 8.77 -2.92
C ARG A 15 -0.18 8.99 -2.17
N ILE A 16 0.21 10.22 -1.90
CA ILE A 16 1.44 10.53 -1.14
C ILE A 16 1.34 9.94 0.27
N ALA A 17 0.23 10.16 0.98
CA ALA A 17 0.03 9.67 2.33
C ALA A 17 0.11 8.14 2.43
N SER A 18 -0.56 7.43 1.52
CA SER A 18 -0.53 5.97 1.47
C SER A 18 0.84 5.43 1.05
N ALA A 19 1.44 6.03 0.00
CA ALA A 19 2.73 5.59 -0.54
C ALA A 19 3.88 5.69 0.47
N ILE A 20 3.95 6.76 1.26
CA ILE A 20 4.99 6.92 2.30
C ILE A 20 4.94 5.73 3.27
N ALA A 21 3.76 5.34 3.72
CA ALA A 21 3.59 4.21 4.62
C ALA A 21 4.08 2.89 4.01
N PHE A 22 3.68 2.59 2.77
CA PHE A 22 4.03 1.33 2.13
C PHE A 22 5.48 1.29 1.65
N LEU A 23 6.07 2.41 1.25
CA LEU A 23 7.50 2.49 0.96
C LEU A 23 8.33 2.27 2.23
N TYR A 24 7.92 2.84 3.37
CA TYR A 24 8.59 2.62 4.64
C TYR A 24 8.51 1.15 5.08
N HIS A 25 7.31 0.59 5.20
CA HIS A 25 7.11 -0.79 5.65
C HIS A 25 7.63 -1.82 4.64
N GLY A 26 7.42 -1.59 3.34
CA GLY A 26 7.95 -2.45 2.29
C GLY A 26 9.47 -2.48 2.28
N SER A 27 10.14 -1.34 2.47
CA SER A 27 11.60 -1.28 2.59
C SER A 27 12.11 -2.00 3.85
N ALA A 28 11.42 -1.85 4.97
CA ALA A 28 11.77 -2.52 6.22
C ALA A 28 11.67 -4.05 6.11
N ILE A 29 10.63 -4.56 5.42
CA ILE A 29 10.43 -5.98 5.21
C ILE A 29 11.33 -6.52 4.10
N LEU A 30 11.46 -5.82 2.96
CA LEU A 30 12.18 -6.35 1.79
C LEU A 30 13.69 -6.24 1.91
N PHE A 31 14.18 -5.13 2.48
CA PHE A 31 15.61 -4.80 2.54
C PHE A 31 16.18 -4.72 3.97
N GLY A 32 15.34 -4.82 5.00
CA GLY A 32 15.75 -4.58 6.38
C GLY A 32 16.06 -3.11 6.67
N ALA A 33 15.56 -2.18 5.83
CA ALA A 33 15.77 -0.75 6.03
C ALA A 33 15.17 -0.26 7.35
N PHE A 34 15.69 0.85 7.87
CA PHE A 34 15.22 1.49 9.11
C PHE A 34 15.23 0.56 10.34
N GLY A 35 16.13 -0.43 10.37
CA GLY A 35 16.15 -1.44 11.44
C GLY A 35 15.04 -2.49 11.33
N GLY A 36 14.42 -2.61 10.17
CA GLY A 36 13.35 -3.59 9.93
C GLY A 36 13.84 -5.03 9.91
N PRO A 37 12.91 -6.01 9.99
CA PRO A 37 13.25 -7.41 10.17
C PRO A 37 13.86 -8.08 8.93
N GLY A 38 13.76 -7.46 7.77
CA GLY A 38 14.05 -8.13 6.51
C GLY A 38 13.05 -9.27 6.21
N PRO A 39 13.12 -9.90 5.01
CA PRO A 39 12.12 -10.89 4.61
C PRO A 39 12.17 -12.15 5.47
N LYS A 40 13.35 -12.61 5.87
CA LYS A 40 13.52 -13.79 6.74
C LYS A 40 12.99 -13.54 8.14
N GLY A 41 13.35 -12.39 8.74
CA GLY A 41 12.88 -12.02 10.07
C GLY A 41 11.38 -11.81 10.12
N PHE A 42 10.81 -11.13 9.12
CA PHE A 42 9.35 -10.97 9.00
C PHE A 42 8.63 -12.32 8.94
N SER A 43 9.09 -13.22 8.08
CA SER A 43 8.47 -14.55 7.95
C SER A 43 8.58 -15.36 9.23
N ALA A 44 9.71 -15.30 9.94
CA ALA A 44 9.89 -15.98 11.23
C ALA A 44 8.92 -15.44 12.29
N LEU A 45 8.73 -14.10 12.36
CA LEU A 45 7.76 -13.49 13.28
C LEU A 45 6.32 -13.92 12.99
N MET A 46 5.99 -14.15 11.72
CA MET A 46 4.67 -14.59 11.30
C MET A 46 4.48 -16.11 11.30
N HIS A 47 5.51 -16.88 11.67
CA HIS A 47 5.52 -18.34 11.55
C HIS A 47 5.20 -18.83 10.13
N MET A 48 5.70 -18.15 9.10
CA MET A 48 5.43 -18.41 7.69
C MET A 48 6.72 -18.73 6.92
N PRO A 49 6.62 -19.39 5.75
CA PRO A 49 7.77 -19.60 4.87
C PRO A 49 8.42 -18.28 4.46
N THR A 50 9.75 -18.27 4.30
CA THR A 50 10.54 -17.07 3.94
C THR A 50 10.03 -16.38 2.66
N ALA A 51 9.47 -17.13 1.73
CA ALA A 51 8.87 -16.60 0.50
C ALA A 51 7.76 -15.56 0.79
N VAL A 52 7.00 -15.73 1.87
CA VAL A 52 5.93 -14.80 2.26
C VAL A 52 6.51 -13.43 2.61
N GLY A 53 7.64 -13.37 3.31
CA GLY A 53 8.32 -12.10 3.62
C GLY A 53 8.75 -11.35 2.35
N TYR A 54 9.30 -12.05 1.35
CA TYR A 54 9.63 -11.45 0.06
C TYR A 54 8.38 -10.97 -0.68
N LEU A 55 7.32 -11.77 -0.73
CA LEU A 55 6.07 -11.40 -1.40
C LEU A 55 5.40 -10.18 -0.75
N VAL A 56 5.29 -10.18 0.58
CA VAL A 56 4.69 -9.06 1.33
C VAL A 56 5.54 -7.80 1.20
N GLY A 57 6.86 -7.91 1.36
CA GLY A 57 7.77 -6.78 1.20
C GLY A 57 7.72 -6.20 -0.22
N LEU A 58 7.74 -7.06 -1.25
CA LEU A 58 7.64 -6.65 -2.64
C LEU A 58 6.27 -6.01 -2.94
N ALA A 59 5.19 -6.63 -2.51
CA ALA A 59 3.83 -6.09 -2.71
C ALA A 59 3.67 -4.70 -2.08
N GLN A 60 4.21 -4.48 -0.89
CA GLN A 60 4.18 -3.17 -0.23
C GLN A 60 5.10 -2.17 -0.93
N PHE A 61 6.36 -2.52 -1.22
CA PHE A 61 7.31 -1.61 -1.81
C PHE A 61 6.94 -1.23 -3.25
N ALA A 62 6.72 -2.21 -4.13
CA ALA A 62 6.30 -1.97 -5.50
C ALA A 62 4.88 -1.35 -5.58
N GLY A 63 3.96 -1.79 -4.72
CA GLY A 63 2.63 -1.20 -4.57
C GLY A 63 2.70 0.26 -4.14
N GLY A 64 3.58 0.59 -3.19
CA GLY A 64 3.84 1.97 -2.76
C GLY A 64 4.39 2.84 -3.89
N LEU A 65 5.33 2.32 -4.70
CA LEU A 65 5.84 3.02 -5.89
C LEU A 65 4.75 3.22 -6.95
N ALA A 66 3.92 2.22 -7.18
CA ALA A 66 2.79 2.29 -8.12
C ALA A 66 1.77 3.36 -7.67
N ILE A 67 1.42 3.39 -6.40
CA ILE A 67 0.53 4.39 -5.80
C ILE A 67 1.16 5.78 -5.90
N LEU A 68 2.43 5.96 -5.57
CA LEU A 68 3.12 7.25 -5.61
C LEU A 68 3.19 7.81 -7.02
N SER A 69 3.68 7.02 -7.97
CA SER A 69 3.82 7.43 -9.37
C SER A 69 2.48 7.53 -10.11
N GLY A 70 1.49 6.74 -9.69
CA GLY A 70 0.23 6.53 -10.38
C GLY A 70 0.32 5.55 -11.56
N VAL A 71 1.51 5.00 -11.84
CA VAL A 71 1.71 3.97 -12.86
C VAL A 71 1.31 2.61 -12.29
N LEU A 72 0.45 1.87 -13.01
CA LEU A 72 -0.11 0.59 -12.53
C LEU A 72 -0.80 0.71 -11.15
N ILE A 73 -1.43 1.84 -10.89
CA ILE A 73 -2.00 2.14 -9.57
C ILE A 73 -3.05 1.12 -9.15
N ARG A 74 -3.85 0.61 -10.08
CA ARG A 74 -4.88 -0.41 -9.79
C ARG A 74 -4.25 -1.73 -9.36
N LEU A 75 -3.19 -2.16 -10.04
CA LEU A 75 -2.42 -3.35 -9.66
C LEU A 75 -1.76 -3.15 -8.30
N GLY A 76 -1.08 -2.01 -8.09
CA GLY A 76 -0.46 -1.66 -6.81
C GLY A 76 -1.48 -1.65 -5.67
N SER A 77 -2.62 -1.00 -5.87
CA SER A 77 -3.71 -0.97 -4.89
C SER A 77 -4.26 -2.36 -4.58
N ALA A 78 -4.44 -3.21 -5.60
CA ALA A 78 -4.91 -4.58 -5.40
C ALA A 78 -3.90 -5.40 -4.55
N CYS A 79 -2.60 -5.29 -4.82
CA CYS A 79 -1.57 -5.92 -4.00
C CYS A 79 -1.62 -5.44 -2.54
N ILE A 80 -1.75 -4.13 -2.33
CA ILE A 80 -1.89 -3.54 -0.99
C ILE A 80 -3.15 -4.04 -0.27
N ILE A 81 -4.28 -4.13 -0.97
CA ILE A 81 -5.53 -4.66 -0.40
C ILE A 81 -5.32 -6.08 0.14
N VAL A 82 -4.68 -6.96 -0.65
CA VAL A 82 -4.40 -8.33 -0.22
C VAL A 82 -3.51 -8.34 1.02
N VAL A 83 -2.44 -7.53 1.04
CA VAL A 83 -1.54 -7.43 2.20
C VAL A 83 -2.27 -6.90 3.43
N MET A 84 -3.10 -5.86 3.29
CA MET A 84 -3.85 -5.28 4.42
C MET A 84 -4.93 -6.21 4.95
N LEU A 85 -5.61 -6.97 4.09
CA LEU A 85 -6.52 -8.02 4.56
C LEU A 85 -5.77 -9.09 5.36
N GLY A 86 -4.62 -9.54 4.87
CA GLY A 86 -3.75 -10.46 5.63
C GLY A 86 -3.31 -9.87 6.97
N ALA A 87 -2.86 -8.62 6.99
CA ALA A 87 -2.45 -7.94 8.22
C ALA A 87 -3.61 -7.81 9.22
N ILE A 88 -4.81 -7.45 8.76
CA ILE A 88 -6.01 -7.37 9.61
C ILE A 88 -6.33 -8.72 10.21
N LEU A 89 -6.48 -9.75 9.38
CA LEU A 89 -6.98 -11.06 9.80
C LEU A 89 -5.98 -11.84 10.64
N LEU A 90 -4.69 -11.77 10.30
CA LEU A 90 -3.66 -12.63 10.90
C LEU A 90 -2.91 -11.95 12.05
N VAL A 91 -2.87 -10.60 12.08
CA VAL A 91 -2.04 -9.87 13.05
C VAL A 91 -2.88 -8.99 13.96
N HIS A 92 -3.72 -8.12 13.40
CA HIS A 92 -4.30 -7.01 14.15
C HIS A 92 -5.66 -7.33 14.79
N LEU A 93 -6.48 -8.18 14.17
CA LEU A 93 -7.83 -8.48 14.66
C LEU A 93 -7.87 -8.98 16.11
N PRO A 94 -6.96 -9.87 16.57
CA PRO A 94 -6.93 -10.32 17.97
C PRO A 94 -6.65 -9.22 18.99
N HIS A 95 -6.05 -8.09 18.55
CA HIS A 95 -5.69 -6.94 19.40
C HIS A 95 -6.78 -5.86 19.46
N GLY A 96 -7.94 -6.10 18.80
CA GLY A 96 -9.05 -5.16 18.74
C GLY A 96 -8.81 -4.00 17.76
N PHE A 97 -9.46 -2.87 18.00
CA PHE A 97 -9.44 -1.73 17.06
C PHE A 97 -8.21 -0.82 17.25
N ASN A 98 -7.90 -0.44 18.48
CA ASN A 98 -6.98 0.64 18.81
C ASN A 98 -5.54 0.36 18.36
N VAL A 99 -4.96 1.22 17.51
CA VAL A 99 -3.60 1.11 16.97
C VAL A 99 -2.53 1.12 18.06
N SER A 100 -2.71 1.85 19.17
CA SER A 100 -1.74 1.90 20.28
C SER A 100 -1.61 0.56 21.02
N LYS A 101 -2.57 -0.34 20.85
CA LYS A 101 -2.57 -1.71 21.36
C LYS A 101 -2.24 -2.75 20.26
N GLY A 102 -1.75 -2.32 19.10
CA GLY A 102 -1.49 -3.19 17.96
C GLY A 102 -2.73 -3.56 17.15
N GLY A 103 -3.88 -2.89 17.38
CA GLY A 103 -5.15 -3.17 16.73
C GLY A 103 -5.21 -2.78 15.26
N LEU A 104 -6.33 -3.09 14.64
CA LEU A 104 -6.52 -3.05 13.18
C LEU A 104 -6.75 -1.64 12.59
N GLU A 105 -6.90 -0.61 13.42
CA GLU A 105 -7.26 0.76 13.00
C GLU A 105 -6.43 1.27 11.82
N TYR A 106 -5.10 1.19 11.94
CA TYR A 106 -4.19 1.65 10.89
C TYR A 106 -4.32 0.83 9.60
N ALA A 107 -4.33 -0.51 9.72
CA ALA A 107 -4.44 -1.41 8.57
C ALA A 107 -5.79 -1.24 7.84
N LEU A 108 -6.87 -0.99 8.59
CA LEU A 108 -8.19 -0.70 8.03
C LEU A 108 -8.19 0.62 7.24
N MET A 109 -7.59 1.70 7.79
CA MET A 109 -7.49 2.97 7.06
C MET A 109 -6.71 2.81 5.75
N GLN A 110 -5.60 2.09 5.75
CA GLN A 110 -4.82 1.83 4.54
C GLN A 110 -5.57 0.95 3.53
N LEU A 111 -6.33 -0.04 4.01
CA LEU A 111 -7.21 -0.85 3.16
C LEU A 111 -8.25 0.02 2.43
N LEU A 112 -8.93 0.90 3.17
CA LEU A 112 -9.95 1.78 2.59
C LEU A 112 -9.36 2.80 1.61
N LEU A 113 -8.15 3.33 1.88
CA LEU A 113 -7.41 4.18 0.96
C LEU A 113 -7.07 3.43 -0.33
N ALA A 114 -6.56 2.21 -0.22
CA ALA A 114 -6.23 1.39 -1.38
C ALA A 114 -7.47 1.03 -2.21
N LEU A 115 -8.61 0.76 -1.57
CA LEU A 115 -9.90 0.55 -2.25
C LEU A 115 -10.35 1.80 -3.00
N ALA A 116 -10.25 2.98 -2.38
CA ALA A 116 -10.58 4.24 -3.03
C ALA A 116 -9.71 4.49 -4.27
N LEU A 117 -8.40 4.24 -4.17
CA LEU A 117 -7.45 4.41 -5.28
C LEU A 117 -7.65 3.34 -6.37
N LEU A 118 -8.05 2.12 -6.02
CA LEU A 118 -8.41 1.07 -6.98
C LEU A 118 -9.60 1.50 -7.84
N ILE A 119 -10.61 2.14 -7.23
CA ILE A 119 -11.82 2.60 -7.91
C ILE A 119 -11.54 3.83 -8.76
N THR A 120 -10.91 4.86 -8.16
CA THR A 120 -10.72 6.17 -8.80
C THR A 120 -9.57 6.21 -9.78
N GLY A 121 -8.54 5.37 -9.59
CA GLY A 121 -7.27 5.47 -10.30
C GLY A 121 -6.42 6.65 -9.81
N ALA A 122 -5.40 7.00 -10.59
CA ALA A 122 -4.34 7.95 -10.19
C ALA A 122 -4.73 9.43 -10.26
N GLY A 123 -5.76 9.76 -11.03
CA GLY A 123 -6.07 11.15 -11.38
C GLY A 123 -5.07 11.75 -12.39
N ALA A 124 -5.31 12.98 -12.80
CA ALA A 124 -4.49 13.64 -13.82
C ALA A 124 -3.06 13.99 -13.35
N TYR A 125 -2.86 14.16 -12.03
CA TYR A 125 -1.54 14.49 -11.47
C TYR A 125 -0.73 13.22 -11.19
N SER A 126 -0.44 12.45 -12.26
CA SER A 126 0.29 11.19 -12.20
C SER A 126 1.26 11.05 -13.38
N LEU A 127 2.30 10.22 -13.21
CA LEU A 127 3.18 9.87 -14.32
C LEU A 127 2.44 9.04 -15.37
N ALA A 128 1.43 8.27 -14.97
CA ALA A 128 0.59 7.49 -15.88
C ALA A 128 -0.10 8.36 -16.94
N SER A 129 -0.41 9.62 -16.61
CA SER A 129 -1.03 10.55 -17.57
C SER A 129 -0.17 10.83 -18.80
N ARG A 130 1.15 10.55 -18.73
CA ARG A 130 2.12 10.72 -19.82
C ARG A 130 2.39 9.42 -20.59
N LEU A 131 1.79 8.30 -20.17
CA LEU A 131 1.99 7.01 -20.83
C LEU A 131 0.95 6.78 -21.92
N PRO A 132 1.29 5.97 -22.97
CA PRO A 132 0.33 5.55 -23.97
C PRO A 132 -0.71 4.59 -23.37
N GLU A 133 -1.90 4.56 -23.97
CA GLU A 133 -2.87 3.49 -23.75
C GLU A 133 -2.24 2.11 -24.14
N PRO A 134 -2.44 1.02 -23.42
CA PRO A 134 -3.37 0.82 -22.30
C PRO A 134 -2.76 1.07 -20.90
N LEU A 135 -1.45 1.40 -20.81
CA LEU A 135 -0.72 1.50 -19.52
C LEU A 135 -1.25 2.62 -18.61
N ARG A 136 -1.93 3.59 -19.20
CA ARG A 136 -2.47 4.75 -18.46
C ARG A 136 -3.64 4.37 -17.53
N ASN A 137 -4.36 3.29 -17.81
CA ASN A 137 -5.60 2.93 -17.12
C ASN A 137 -5.42 1.81 -16.07
N TRP A 138 -4.20 1.28 -15.94
CA TRP A 138 -3.84 0.27 -14.93
C TRP A 138 -3.12 0.94 -13.77
#